data_60531a1e93a4bd9dbfb135777d764858
#
_entry.id   60531a1e93a4bd9dbfb135777d764858
#
_cell.length_a   1.000
_cell.length_b   1.000
_cell.length_c   1.000
_cell.angle_alpha   90.00
_cell.angle_beta   90.00
_cell.angle_gamma   90.00
#
_symmetry.space_group_name_H-M   'P 1'
#
loop_
_entity.id
_entity.type
_entity.pdbx_description
1 polymer ?
#
loop_
_entity_poly.entity_id
_entity_poly.type
_entity_poly.pdbx_seq_one_letter_code
_entity_poly.pdbx_strand_id
1 'polypeptide(L)'
;KKKIGLPASLNIGIKKVDTRFFVRVDADDFVNENFLDYLINFIQLNKYMDAVAVDYYLVNNNEVIKERVNCLEKPIGCGIIFRTDQIIQLGMYDKNFLLHEDKDLMNRFLKKYKVFRLELPLYRYRQHNNNITKNKKNDQKFSKQLLKKNKIKI
;
A
#
# COMPACT_ATOMS: atom_id res chain seq x y z
N LYS A 1 -16.35 -18.03 9.27
CA LYS A 1 -16.28 -17.32 7.95
C LYS A 1 -15.11 -17.87 7.14
N LYS A 2 -15.31 -18.14 5.84
CA LYS A 2 -14.26 -18.65 4.95
C LYS A 2 -13.18 -17.58 4.76
N LYS A 3 -11.90 -17.96 4.91
CA LYS A 3 -10.78 -17.05 4.60
C LYS A 3 -10.72 -16.83 3.08
N ILE A 4 -10.87 -15.60 2.63
CA ILE A 4 -10.91 -15.23 1.19
C ILE A 4 -9.60 -14.62 0.68
N GLY A 5 -8.62 -14.42 1.58
CA GLY A 5 -7.32 -13.80 1.29
C GLY A 5 -7.34 -12.27 1.36
N LEU A 6 -6.16 -11.69 1.56
CA LEU A 6 -5.98 -10.25 1.77
C LEU A 6 -6.51 -9.41 0.59
N PRO A 7 -6.14 -9.68 -0.69
CA PRO A 7 -6.59 -8.83 -1.81
C PRO A 7 -8.10 -8.85 -2.00
N ALA A 8 -8.76 -9.99 -1.75
CA ALA A 8 -10.22 -10.07 -1.82
C ALA A 8 -10.88 -9.28 -0.69
N SER A 9 -10.31 -9.31 0.52
CA SER A 9 -10.80 -8.53 1.66
C SER A 9 -10.63 -7.03 1.44
N LEU A 10 -9.47 -6.59 0.92
CA LEU A 10 -9.21 -5.20 0.55
C LEU A 10 -10.22 -4.70 -0.50
N ASN A 11 -10.50 -5.51 -1.52
CA ASN A 11 -11.49 -5.16 -2.55
C ASN A 11 -12.92 -5.02 -1.99
N ILE A 12 -13.29 -5.81 -0.98
CA ILE A 12 -14.57 -5.62 -0.28
C ILE A 12 -14.60 -4.28 0.46
N GLY A 13 -13.50 -3.92 1.11
CA GLY A 13 -13.35 -2.62 1.78
C GLY A 13 -13.47 -1.47 0.79
N ILE A 14 -12.68 -1.49 -0.30
CA ILE A 14 -12.68 -0.42 -1.33
C ILE A 14 -14.07 -0.22 -1.94
N LYS A 15 -14.82 -1.31 -2.20
CA LYS A 15 -16.19 -1.22 -2.73
C LYS A 15 -17.21 -0.59 -1.78
N LYS A 16 -16.90 -0.48 -0.49
CA LYS A 16 -17.73 0.16 0.52
C LYS A 16 -17.32 1.60 0.81
N VAL A 17 -16.21 2.05 0.23
CA VAL A 17 -15.76 3.44 0.36
C VAL A 17 -16.66 4.32 -0.49
N ASP A 18 -17.30 5.30 0.15
CA ASP A 18 -18.13 6.34 -0.45
C ASP A 18 -17.45 7.70 -0.50
N THR A 19 -16.21 7.79 0.03
CA THR A 19 -15.39 8.98 0.06
C THR A 19 -14.50 9.10 -1.16
N ARG A 20 -14.07 10.33 -1.46
CA ARG A 20 -13.17 10.66 -2.59
C ARG A 20 -11.80 9.97 -2.47
N PHE A 21 -11.34 9.78 -1.25
CA PHE A 21 -10.03 9.22 -0.94
C PHE A 21 -10.15 8.06 0.03
N PHE A 22 -9.20 7.15 -0.02
CA PHE A 22 -9.01 6.14 1.01
C PHE A 22 -7.52 5.89 1.25
N VAL A 23 -7.21 5.32 2.39
CA VAL A 23 -5.88 4.86 2.77
C VAL A 23 -5.97 3.49 3.42
N ARG A 24 -4.96 2.64 3.20
CA ARG A 24 -4.80 1.36 3.88
C ARG A 24 -3.87 1.52 5.07
N VAL A 25 -4.31 1.03 6.21
CA VAL A 25 -3.49 0.81 7.40
C VAL A 25 -3.59 -0.67 7.76
N ASP A 26 -2.47 -1.34 7.94
CA ASP A 26 -2.44 -2.74 8.31
C ASP A 26 -2.70 -2.92 9.82
N ALA A 27 -3.33 -4.02 10.21
CA ALA A 27 -3.85 -4.21 11.58
C ALA A 27 -2.77 -4.35 12.66
N ASP A 28 -1.53 -4.66 12.25
CA ASP A 28 -0.36 -4.79 13.10
C ASP A 28 0.52 -3.52 13.12
N ASP A 29 0.14 -2.51 12.33
CA ASP A 29 0.81 -1.22 12.24
C ASP A 29 0.06 -0.13 13.00
N PHE A 30 0.64 1.06 13.07
CA PHE A 30 -0.01 2.23 13.64
C PHE A 30 0.48 3.52 12.99
N VAL A 31 -0.29 4.59 13.17
CA VAL A 31 -0.08 5.87 12.51
C VAL A 31 -0.01 7.00 13.54
N ASN A 32 0.60 8.11 13.12
CA ASN A 32 0.56 9.35 13.90
C ASN A 32 -0.89 9.86 14.01
N GLU A 33 -1.23 10.54 15.09
CA GLU A 33 -2.58 11.10 15.33
C GLU A 33 -3.07 12.02 14.22
N ASN A 34 -2.15 12.78 13.60
CA ASN A 34 -2.47 13.71 12.51
C ASN A 34 -2.28 13.10 11.11
N PHE A 35 -2.11 11.78 11.00
CA PHE A 35 -1.80 11.09 9.74
C PHE A 35 -2.81 11.37 8.63
N LEU A 36 -4.10 11.28 8.93
CA LEU A 36 -5.15 11.53 7.95
C LEU A 36 -5.26 13.01 7.58
N ASP A 37 -5.15 13.90 8.55
CA ASP A 37 -5.25 15.34 8.34
C ASP A 37 -4.14 15.84 7.41
N TYR A 38 -2.89 15.41 7.65
CA TYR A 38 -1.79 15.78 6.76
C TYR A 38 -1.97 15.22 5.34
N LEU A 39 -2.33 13.95 5.20
CA LEU A 39 -2.53 13.33 3.89
C LEU A 39 -3.68 13.98 3.11
N ILE A 40 -4.84 14.19 3.76
CA ILE A 40 -6.02 14.78 3.13
C ILE A 40 -5.74 16.23 2.71
N ASN A 41 -5.19 17.04 3.61
CA ASN A 41 -4.87 18.44 3.29
C ASN A 41 -3.85 18.51 2.15
N PHE A 42 -2.81 17.68 2.18
CA PHE A 42 -1.77 17.70 1.17
C PHE A 42 -2.30 17.33 -0.23
N ILE A 43 -3.10 16.26 -0.36
CA ILE A 43 -3.66 15.84 -1.66
C ILE A 43 -4.79 16.77 -2.14
N GLN A 44 -5.54 17.40 -1.22
CA GLN A 44 -6.60 18.36 -1.59
C GLN A 44 -6.05 19.68 -2.10
N LEU A 45 -4.99 20.19 -1.49
CA LEU A 45 -4.31 21.42 -1.91
C LEU A 45 -3.57 21.22 -3.24
N ASN A 46 -3.14 20.00 -3.53
CA ASN A 46 -2.38 19.65 -4.73
C ASN A 46 -3.22 18.78 -5.67
N LYS A 47 -4.21 19.39 -6.34
CA LYS A 47 -5.21 18.69 -7.17
C LYS A 47 -4.64 17.83 -8.30
N TYR A 48 -3.41 18.10 -8.73
CA TYR A 48 -2.69 17.34 -9.76
C TYR A 48 -2.09 16.03 -9.24
N MET A 49 -2.07 15.82 -7.93
CA MET A 49 -1.54 14.59 -7.32
C MET A 49 -2.57 13.46 -7.40
N ASP A 50 -2.13 12.31 -7.90
CA ASP A 50 -2.96 11.11 -8.01
C ASP A 50 -3.00 10.33 -6.69
N ALA A 51 -1.84 10.13 -6.09
CA ALA A 51 -1.67 9.49 -4.79
C ALA A 51 -0.53 10.12 -4.01
N VAL A 52 -0.58 10.04 -2.68
CA VAL A 52 0.47 10.55 -1.79
C VAL A 52 0.86 9.47 -0.78
N ALA A 53 2.15 9.16 -0.72
CA ALA A 53 2.73 8.26 0.26
C ALA A 53 3.48 9.05 1.34
N VAL A 54 3.41 8.60 2.58
CA VAL A 54 4.20 9.17 3.68
C VAL A 54 5.45 8.34 3.93
N ASP A 55 6.52 8.99 4.40
CA ASP A 55 7.65 8.27 5.00
C ASP A 55 7.17 7.47 6.22
N TYR A 56 7.94 6.45 6.57
CA TYR A 56 7.59 5.61 7.69
C TYR A 56 8.78 5.24 8.56
N TYR A 57 8.49 4.87 9.79
CA TYR A 57 9.45 4.25 10.68
C TYR A 57 9.30 2.73 10.65
N LEU A 58 10.42 2.03 10.56
CA LEU A 58 10.49 0.62 10.92
C LEU A 58 10.56 0.52 12.45
N VAL A 59 9.62 -0.21 13.06
CA VAL A 59 9.58 -0.41 14.50
C VAL A 59 9.59 -1.90 14.85
N ASN A 60 10.10 -2.25 16.02
CA ASN A 60 10.02 -3.61 16.54
C ASN A 60 8.71 -3.84 17.33
N ASN A 61 8.54 -5.03 17.93
CA ASN A 61 7.36 -5.36 18.74
C ASN A 61 7.18 -4.44 19.96
N ASN A 62 8.25 -3.85 20.48
CA ASN A 62 8.23 -2.92 21.61
C ASN A 62 8.14 -1.46 21.13
N GLU A 63 7.76 -1.24 19.87
CA GLU A 63 7.58 0.09 19.25
C GLU A 63 8.85 0.96 19.19
N VAL A 64 10.01 0.36 19.43
CA VAL A 64 11.28 1.05 19.29
C VAL A 64 11.59 1.30 17.81
N ILE A 65 11.85 2.55 17.47
CA ILE A 65 12.22 2.97 16.12
C ILE A 65 13.60 2.43 15.77
N LYS A 66 13.71 1.74 14.64
CA LYS A 66 14.96 1.23 14.09
C LYS A 66 15.51 2.11 12.97
N GLU A 67 14.64 2.55 12.07
CA GLU A 67 15.02 3.26 10.86
C GLU A 67 13.86 4.16 10.40
N ARG A 68 14.18 5.36 9.90
CA ARG A 68 13.26 6.15 9.07
C ARG A 68 13.48 5.77 7.61
N VAL A 69 12.41 5.52 6.89
CA VAL A 69 12.44 5.02 5.52
C VAL A 69 11.74 6.00 4.58
N ASN A 70 12.39 6.28 3.46
CA ASN A 70 11.80 6.99 2.33
C ASN A 70 10.82 6.06 1.60
N CYS A 71 9.55 6.46 1.56
CA CYS A 71 8.46 5.65 1.00
C CYS A 71 8.57 5.41 -0.53
N LEU A 72 9.31 6.23 -1.26
CA LEU A 72 9.52 6.02 -2.71
C LEU A 72 10.69 5.09 -3.00
N GLU A 73 11.71 5.05 -2.13
CA GLU A 73 12.87 4.15 -2.27
C GLU A 73 12.54 2.72 -1.85
N LYS A 74 11.82 2.58 -0.73
CA LYS A 74 11.35 1.29 -0.22
C LYS A 74 9.83 1.32 -0.02
N PRO A 75 9.03 1.19 -1.10
CA PRO A 75 7.59 1.31 -1.01
C PRO A 75 6.96 0.13 -0.25
N ILE A 76 5.90 0.44 0.50
CA ILE A 76 5.04 -0.51 1.20
C ILE A 76 3.61 -0.37 0.72
N GLY A 77 2.76 -1.39 0.92
CA GLY A 77 1.38 -1.41 0.45
C GLY A 77 0.38 -0.58 1.27
N CYS A 78 0.85 0.05 2.35
CA CYS A 78 0.08 0.85 3.30
C CYS A 78 0.67 2.26 3.43
N GLY A 79 -0.04 3.16 4.13
CA GLY A 79 0.43 4.53 4.30
C GLY A 79 0.38 5.39 3.04
N ILE A 80 -0.42 5.00 2.04
CA ILE A 80 -0.62 5.73 0.79
C ILE A 80 -2.09 6.12 0.69
N ILE A 81 -2.38 7.41 0.50
CA ILE A 81 -3.71 7.90 0.18
C ILE A 81 -3.91 7.85 -1.34
N PHE A 82 -5.02 7.27 -1.78
CA PHE A 82 -5.40 7.16 -3.19
C PHE A 82 -6.72 7.87 -3.48
N ARG A 83 -6.92 8.29 -4.71
CA ARG A 83 -8.24 8.64 -5.23
C ARG A 83 -9.03 7.36 -5.47
N THR A 84 -10.20 7.26 -4.86
CA THR A 84 -11.04 6.04 -4.87
C THR A 84 -11.42 5.62 -6.27
N ASP A 85 -11.84 6.57 -7.11
CA ASP A 85 -12.25 6.36 -8.50
C ASP A 85 -11.10 5.78 -9.34
N GLN A 86 -9.87 6.27 -9.18
CA GLN A 86 -8.71 5.78 -9.93
C GLN A 86 -8.40 4.31 -9.61
N ILE A 87 -8.47 3.92 -8.36
CA ILE A 87 -8.24 2.52 -7.96
C ILE A 87 -9.36 1.60 -8.46
N ILE A 88 -10.62 2.06 -8.45
CA ILE A 88 -11.74 1.32 -9.02
C ILE A 88 -11.57 1.14 -10.53
N GLN A 89 -11.19 2.19 -11.26
CA GLN A 89 -10.94 2.14 -12.71
C GLN A 89 -9.78 1.20 -13.08
N LEU A 90 -8.77 1.05 -12.22
CA LEU A 90 -7.68 0.09 -12.38
C LEU A 90 -8.09 -1.36 -12.11
N GLY A 91 -9.33 -1.62 -11.64
CA GLY A 91 -9.81 -2.94 -11.28
C GLY A 91 -9.40 -3.41 -9.88
N MET A 92 -8.95 -2.49 -9.01
CA MET A 92 -8.57 -2.75 -7.62
C MET A 92 -7.43 -3.78 -7.50
N TYR A 93 -7.36 -4.54 -6.40
CA TYR A 93 -6.36 -5.59 -6.19
C TYR A 93 -6.69 -6.85 -7.01
N ASP A 94 -5.68 -7.47 -7.62
CA ASP A 94 -5.84 -8.77 -8.28
C ASP A 94 -5.86 -9.90 -7.24
N LYS A 95 -6.99 -10.60 -7.14
CA LYS A 95 -7.22 -11.68 -6.15
C LYS A 95 -6.30 -12.87 -6.32
N ASN A 96 -5.64 -13.01 -7.47
CA ASN A 96 -4.69 -14.08 -7.74
C ASN A 96 -3.32 -13.83 -7.10
N PHE A 97 -3.04 -12.61 -6.63
CA PHE A 97 -1.83 -12.26 -5.90
C PHE A 97 -2.09 -12.31 -4.40
N LEU A 98 -1.92 -13.49 -3.79
CA LEU A 98 -2.05 -13.66 -2.33
C LEU A 98 -0.85 -13.09 -1.56
N LEU A 99 0.23 -12.76 -2.27
CA LEU A 99 1.39 -12.02 -1.81
C LEU A 99 1.83 -11.11 -2.97
N HIS A 100 2.40 -9.93 -2.67
CA HIS A 100 2.73 -8.89 -3.65
C HIS A 100 1.50 -8.29 -4.38
N GLU A 101 0.33 -8.35 -3.76
CA GLU A 101 -0.89 -7.70 -4.25
C GLU A 101 -0.72 -6.19 -4.39
N ASP A 102 0.06 -5.58 -3.49
CA ASP A 102 0.45 -4.19 -3.49
C ASP A 102 1.38 -3.84 -4.67
N LYS A 103 2.39 -4.69 -4.93
CA LYS A 103 3.30 -4.50 -6.07
C LYS A 103 2.58 -4.62 -7.40
N ASP A 104 1.64 -5.58 -7.55
CA ASP A 104 0.81 -5.68 -8.76
C ASP A 104 -0.04 -4.43 -8.96
N LEU A 105 -0.71 -3.96 -7.91
CA LEU A 105 -1.52 -2.74 -7.98
C LEU A 105 -0.65 -1.54 -8.36
N MET A 106 0.50 -1.36 -7.70
CA MET A 106 1.44 -0.27 -7.97
C MET A 106 1.98 -0.29 -9.39
N ASN A 107 2.33 -1.47 -9.93
CA ASN A 107 2.79 -1.61 -11.31
C ASN A 107 1.71 -1.19 -12.32
N ARG A 108 0.42 -1.43 -12.03
CA ARG A 108 -0.69 -0.96 -12.86
C ARG A 108 -0.96 0.53 -12.67
N PHE A 109 -0.85 1.01 -11.43
CA PHE A 109 -1.06 2.41 -11.08
C PHE A 109 -0.04 3.32 -11.75
N LEU A 110 1.23 3.04 -11.62
CA LEU A 110 2.33 3.85 -12.15
C LEU A 110 2.40 3.93 -13.68
N LYS A 111 1.61 3.12 -14.40
CA LYS A 111 1.46 3.25 -15.87
C LYS A 111 0.56 4.42 -16.28
N LYS A 112 -0.30 4.89 -15.38
CA LYS A 112 -1.29 5.94 -15.68
C LYS A 112 -1.19 7.14 -14.75
N TYR A 113 -0.71 6.92 -13.53
CA TYR A 113 -0.76 7.84 -12.41
C TYR A 113 0.60 7.96 -11.73
N LYS A 114 0.75 8.95 -10.85
CA LYS A 114 1.97 9.21 -10.08
C LYS A 114 1.71 9.12 -8.59
N VAL A 115 2.70 8.61 -7.86
CA VAL A 115 2.75 8.68 -6.40
C VAL A 115 3.70 9.80 -6.00
N PHE A 116 3.21 10.69 -5.16
CA PHE A 116 3.98 11.80 -4.61
C PHE A 116 4.36 11.48 -3.16
N ARG A 117 5.50 12.00 -2.72
CA ARG A 117 6.00 11.80 -1.37
C ARG A 117 5.61 12.98 -0.48
N LEU A 118 5.06 12.69 0.68
CA LEU A 118 5.02 13.60 1.81
C LEU A 118 6.15 13.21 2.78
N GLU A 119 7.16 14.06 2.92
CA GLU A 119 8.39 13.77 3.68
C GLU A 119 8.18 13.81 5.21
N LEU A 120 7.06 13.30 5.68
CA LEU A 120 6.74 13.18 7.10
C LEU A 120 6.59 11.71 7.45
N PRO A 121 7.31 11.20 8.49
CA PRO A 121 7.24 9.80 8.90
C PRO A 121 6.00 9.56 9.78
N LEU A 122 4.83 9.58 9.15
CA LEU A 122 3.54 9.50 9.82
C LEU A 122 3.04 8.05 10.02
N TYR A 123 3.73 7.07 9.44
CA TYR A 123 3.39 5.66 9.51
C TYR A 123 4.47 4.89 10.27
N ARG A 124 4.09 3.89 11.07
CA ARG A 124 4.98 3.00 11.82
C ARG A 124 4.74 1.57 11.42
N TYR A 125 5.64 1.05 10.59
CA TYR A 125 5.61 -0.30 10.06
C TYR A 125 6.27 -1.27 11.05
N ARG A 126 5.47 -2.20 11.59
CA ARG A 126 5.93 -3.16 12.58
C ARG A 126 6.64 -4.35 11.94
N GLN A 127 7.86 -4.60 12.37
CA GLN A 127 8.64 -5.77 11.99
C GLN A 127 8.57 -6.84 13.08
N HIS A 128 7.94 -7.96 12.77
CA HIS A 128 7.90 -9.14 13.64
C HIS A 128 8.26 -10.43 12.88
N ASN A 129 8.47 -11.54 13.62
CA ASN A 129 8.90 -12.80 12.99
C ASN A 129 7.83 -13.46 12.10
N ASN A 130 6.56 -13.11 12.29
CA ASN A 130 5.42 -13.69 11.58
C ASN A 130 5.00 -12.87 10.35
N ASN A 131 5.77 -11.85 9.93
CA ASN A 131 5.43 -11.10 8.72
C ASN A 131 5.37 -12.05 7.51
N ILE A 132 4.27 -12.00 6.77
CA ILE A 132 3.98 -12.88 5.61
C ILE A 132 5.09 -12.79 4.56
N THR A 133 5.74 -11.64 4.44
CA THR A 133 6.86 -11.38 3.52
C THR A 133 8.13 -12.17 3.84
N LYS A 134 8.25 -12.78 5.02
CA LYS A 134 9.41 -13.61 5.40
C LYS A 134 9.37 -15.03 4.85
N ASN A 135 8.26 -15.49 4.26
CA ASN A 135 8.16 -16.82 3.65
C ASN A 135 8.80 -16.85 2.26
N LYS A 136 10.09 -17.19 2.20
CA LYS A 136 10.91 -17.21 0.98
C LYS A 136 10.31 -18.02 -0.19
N LYS A 137 9.64 -19.17 0.08
CA LYS A 137 9.02 -19.99 -0.98
C LYS A 137 7.84 -19.28 -1.65
N ASN A 138 6.98 -18.67 -0.85
CA ASN A 138 5.84 -17.91 -1.37
C ASN A 138 6.32 -16.63 -2.07
N ASP A 139 7.31 -15.94 -1.50
CA ASP A 139 7.91 -14.75 -2.08
C ASP A 139 8.43 -15.03 -3.50
N GLN A 140 9.24 -16.07 -3.69
CA GLN A 140 9.76 -16.47 -5.01
C GLN A 140 8.66 -16.82 -6.01
N LYS A 141 7.61 -17.56 -5.58
CA LYS A 141 6.48 -17.94 -6.43
C LYS A 141 5.76 -16.69 -6.97
N PHE A 142 5.38 -15.79 -6.10
CA PHE A 142 4.61 -14.62 -6.48
C PHE A 142 5.46 -13.55 -7.20
N SER A 143 6.75 -13.46 -6.90
CA SER A 143 7.70 -12.64 -7.66
C SER A 143 7.81 -13.11 -9.12
N LYS A 144 7.90 -14.43 -9.37
CA LYS A 144 7.88 -14.99 -10.74
C LYS A 144 6.56 -14.72 -11.46
N GLN A 145 5.43 -14.82 -10.75
CA GLN A 145 4.11 -14.52 -11.30
C GLN A 145 4.00 -13.04 -11.70
N LEU A 146 4.50 -12.14 -10.86
CA LEU A 146 4.53 -10.70 -11.12
C LEU A 146 5.38 -10.37 -12.37
N LEU A 147 6.57 -10.97 -12.47
CA LEU A 147 7.45 -10.81 -13.63
C LEU A 147 6.79 -11.29 -14.93
N LYS A 148 6.10 -12.46 -14.90
CA LYS A 148 5.36 -12.97 -16.08
C LYS A 148 4.26 -12.01 -16.51
N LYS A 149 3.46 -11.51 -15.55
CA LYS A 149 2.36 -10.57 -15.85
C LYS A 149 2.87 -9.26 -16.47
N ASN A 150 4.05 -8.79 -16.05
CA ASN A 150 4.64 -7.56 -16.57
C ASN A 150 5.34 -7.74 -17.93
N LYS A 151 5.83 -8.95 -18.28
CA LYS A 151 6.45 -9.26 -19.58
C LYS A 151 5.43 -9.47 -20.71
N ILE A 152 4.19 -9.81 -20.42
CA ILE A 152 3.14 -10.08 -21.41
C ILE A 152 2.53 -8.77 -21.98
N LYS A 153 3.05 -7.61 -21.62
CA LYS A 153 2.58 -6.31 -22.13
C LYS A 153 3.70 -5.57 -22.89
N ILE A 154 4.33 -6.25 -23.82
CA ILE A 154 5.08 -5.62 -24.92
C ILE A 154 4.25 -5.81 -26.20
#